data_e6bc17f52052896a1dbfd6718d52d219
#
_entry.id   e6bc17f52052896a1dbfd6718d52d219
#
_cell.length_a   1.000
_cell.length_b   1.000
_cell.length_c   1.000
_cell.angle_alpha   90.00
_cell.angle_beta   90.00
_cell.angle_gamma   90.00
#
_symmetry.space_group_name_H-M   'P 1'
#
loop_
_entity.id
_entity.type
_entity.pdbx_description
1 polymer ?
#
loop_
_entity_poly.entity_id
_entity_poly.type
_entity_poly.pdbx_seq_one_letter_code
_entity_poly.pdbx_strand_id
1 'polypeptide(L)'
;MTDSEGKLVWFGDYYGWGKLKSEMNVTGTAHQPFRLQNQYCDCETGLHYNFFRYYDSRIGRFNNQDPIGLVGGENFYAFAPNAQVWVDPLGLNKCCENSKVKTEPNTAFFWLGRTDGIGGQHIAADIAKSNGGTTLEMLIEARKIIMPTWDQNNQASIKAWEDISSEYATCASGTVTSVIGKDLRPGNIWENRELPALKNNPNIIIVIIDPKTKISTVIFQR
;
A
#
# COMPACT_ATOMS: atom_id res chain seq x y z
N MET A 1 0.97 -17.39 24.63
CA MET A 1 -0.37 -17.05 25.17
C MET A 1 -0.34 -17.30 26.67
N THR A 2 -0.87 -16.38 27.44
CA THR A 2 -0.92 -16.47 28.92
C THR A 2 -2.38 -16.35 29.37
N ASP A 3 -2.69 -16.83 30.59
CA ASP A 3 -3.95 -16.58 31.26
C ASP A 3 -4.01 -15.17 31.88
N SER A 4 -5.09 -14.88 32.61
CA SER A 4 -5.31 -13.59 33.28
C SER A 4 -4.30 -13.30 34.40
N GLU A 5 -3.60 -14.32 34.90
CA GLU A 5 -2.57 -14.21 35.93
C GLU A 5 -1.16 -14.15 35.35
N GLY A 6 -1.04 -14.16 34.00
CA GLY A 6 0.24 -14.12 33.30
C GLY A 6 0.94 -15.49 33.20
N LYS A 7 0.30 -16.59 33.59
CA LYS A 7 0.87 -17.92 33.51
C LYS A 7 0.79 -18.44 32.07
N LEU A 8 1.87 -19.06 31.58
CA LEU A 8 1.93 -19.63 30.24
C LEU A 8 0.91 -20.75 30.07
N VAL A 9 0.04 -20.64 29.04
CA VAL A 9 -0.96 -21.66 28.69
C VAL A 9 -0.70 -22.29 27.33
N TRP A 10 -0.06 -21.56 26.43
CA TRP A 10 0.34 -22.06 25.12
C TRP A 10 1.56 -21.32 24.59
N PHE A 11 2.46 -22.04 23.90
CA PHE A 11 3.64 -21.50 23.22
C PHE A 11 3.79 -22.15 21.85
N GLY A 12 4.15 -21.37 20.83
CA GLY A 12 4.45 -21.85 19.49
C GLY A 12 5.77 -21.30 18.97
N ASP A 13 6.54 -22.14 18.31
CA ASP A 13 7.73 -21.79 17.56
C ASP A 13 7.42 -21.83 16.07
N TYR A 14 7.92 -20.86 15.29
CA TYR A 14 7.55 -20.66 13.91
C TYR A 14 8.76 -20.61 12.98
N TYR A 15 8.58 -21.11 11.75
CA TYR A 15 9.50 -20.80 10.65
C TYR A 15 9.27 -19.37 10.15
N GLY A 16 10.25 -18.84 9.40
CA GLY A 16 10.25 -17.45 8.94
C GLY A 16 9.01 -17.00 8.14
N TRP A 17 8.31 -17.94 7.51
CA TRP A 17 7.06 -17.69 6.76
C TRP A 17 5.79 -18.03 7.54
N GLY A 18 5.88 -18.12 8.86
CA GLY A 18 4.72 -18.30 9.73
C GLY A 18 4.17 -19.72 9.83
N LYS A 19 4.84 -20.71 9.23
CA LYS A 19 4.50 -22.12 9.46
C LYS A 19 4.86 -22.48 10.90
N LEU A 20 3.92 -23.08 11.61
CA LEU A 20 4.17 -23.61 12.95
C LEU A 20 5.21 -24.74 12.89
N LYS A 21 6.30 -24.61 13.63
CA LYS A 21 7.38 -25.59 13.74
C LYS A 21 7.13 -26.58 14.86
N SER A 22 6.75 -26.06 16.02
CA SER A 22 6.39 -26.83 17.19
C SER A 22 5.43 -26.02 18.06
N GLU A 23 4.63 -26.71 18.85
CA GLU A 23 3.78 -26.07 19.85
C GLU A 23 3.81 -26.84 21.17
N MET A 24 3.57 -26.10 22.24
CA MET A 24 3.36 -26.65 23.56
C MET A 24 2.03 -26.11 24.12
N ASN A 25 1.06 -26.97 24.28
CA ASN A 25 -0.20 -26.66 24.95
C ASN A 25 -0.09 -27.08 26.41
N VAL A 26 0.24 -26.13 27.29
CA VAL A 26 0.53 -26.39 28.71
C VAL A 26 -0.69 -26.87 29.45
N THR A 27 -1.87 -26.33 29.13
CA THR A 27 -3.14 -26.67 29.78
C THR A 27 -3.87 -27.84 29.10
N GLY A 28 -3.45 -28.22 27.89
CA GLY A 28 -4.13 -29.19 27.05
C GLY A 28 -5.46 -28.71 26.45
N THR A 29 -5.99 -27.56 26.87
CA THR A 29 -7.28 -27.01 26.47
C THR A 29 -7.15 -25.70 25.69
N ALA A 30 -5.97 -25.11 25.62
CA ALA A 30 -5.76 -23.86 24.90
C ALA A 30 -5.93 -24.06 23.39
N HIS A 31 -6.77 -23.22 22.77
CA HIS A 31 -6.96 -23.18 21.34
C HIS A 31 -6.35 -21.91 20.78
N GLN A 32 -5.30 -22.04 19.93
CA GLN A 32 -4.60 -20.93 19.30
C GLN A 32 -4.54 -21.09 17.79
N PRO A 33 -5.59 -20.65 17.08
CA PRO A 33 -5.65 -20.73 15.62
C PRO A 33 -4.97 -19.55 14.92
N PHE A 34 -4.67 -18.46 15.64
CA PHE A 34 -4.05 -17.28 15.03
C PHE A 34 -2.58 -17.55 14.71
N ARG A 35 -2.14 -17.04 13.55
CA ARG A 35 -0.78 -17.22 13.00
C ARG A 35 -0.10 -15.86 12.83
N LEU A 36 0.42 -15.54 11.64
CA LEU A 36 0.88 -14.18 11.35
C LEU A 36 -0.28 -13.20 11.48
N GLN A 37 0.01 -11.90 11.38
CA GLN A 37 -0.97 -10.83 11.60
C GLN A 37 -2.26 -11.08 10.81
N ASN A 38 -3.39 -11.13 11.52
CA ASN A 38 -4.74 -11.36 11.01
C ASN A 38 -4.97 -12.71 10.28
N GLN A 39 -4.07 -13.69 10.44
CA GLN A 39 -4.23 -15.00 9.84
C GLN A 39 -4.86 -15.97 10.83
N TYR A 40 -5.86 -16.72 10.35
CA TYR A 40 -6.51 -17.82 11.07
C TYR A 40 -6.14 -19.16 10.40
N CYS A 41 -5.60 -20.08 11.17
CA CYS A 41 -5.26 -21.41 10.65
C CYS A 41 -6.54 -22.24 10.48
N ASP A 42 -6.82 -22.61 9.24
CA ASP A 42 -7.81 -23.61 8.92
C ASP A 42 -7.17 -25.00 9.07
N CYS A 43 -7.60 -25.72 10.09
CA CYS A 43 -7.04 -27.04 10.42
C CYS A 43 -7.42 -28.12 9.40
N GLU A 44 -8.47 -27.93 8.59
CA GLU A 44 -8.92 -28.90 7.60
C GLU A 44 -8.02 -28.85 6.37
N THR A 45 -7.67 -27.65 5.91
CA THR A 45 -6.84 -27.46 4.70
C THR A 45 -5.35 -27.25 5.01
N GLY A 46 -5.03 -26.87 6.25
CA GLY A 46 -3.68 -26.46 6.64
C GLY A 46 -3.24 -25.12 6.07
N LEU A 47 -4.18 -24.36 5.48
CA LEU A 47 -3.96 -23.01 4.98
C LEU A 47 -4.29 -21.99 6.06
N HIS A 48 -3.75 -20.78 5.92
CA HIS A 48 -4.10 -19.68 6.80
C HIS A 48 -5.07 -18.73 6.07
N TYR A 49 -6.28 -18.61 6.60
CA TYR A 49 -7.28 -17.66 6.12
C TYR A 49 -6.85 -16.23 6.45
N ASN A 50 -6.74 -15.39 5.43
CA ASN A 50 -6.32 -14.00 5.52
C ASN A 50 -7.34 -13.12 4.77
N PHE A 51 -8.56 -13.02 5.29
CA PHE A 51 -9.71 -12.30 4.72
C PHE A 51 -10.04 -12.69 3.27
N PHE A 52 -9.42 -12.03 2.29
CA PHE A 52 -9.74 -12.23 0.88
C PHE A 52 -8.94 -13.34 0.22
N ARG A 53 -7.90 -13.84 0.90
CA ARG A 53 -7.03 -14.89 0.35
C ARG A 53 -6.66 -15.95 1.39
N TYR A 54 -6.30 -17.13 0.89
CA TYR A 54 -5.71 -18.19 1.68
C TYR A 54 -4.20 -18.20 1.51
N TYR A 55 -3.48 -18.13 2.59
CA TYR A 55 -2.02 -18.15 2.63
C TYR A 55 -1.50 -19.56 2.95
N ASP A 56 -0.56 -20.04 2.13
CA ASP A 56 0.15 -21.28 2.40
C ASP A 56 1.53 -20.99 3.02
N SER A 57 1.63 -21.19 4.31
CA SER A 57 2.85 -20.93 5.07
C SER A 57 4.00 -21.89 4.76
N ARG A 58 3.74 -22.99 4.04
CA ARG A 58 4.77 -23.94 3.61
C ARG A 58 5.59 -23.41 2.43
N ILE A 59 4.94 -22.64 1.57
CA ILE A 59 5.54 -22.06 0.36
C ILE A 59 5.64 -20.54 0.41
N GLY A 60 5.16 -19.89 1.46
CA GLY A 60 5.31 -18.45 1.71
C GLY A 60 4.51 -17.56 0.77
N ARG A 61 3.37 -18.03 0.23
CA ARG A 61 2.56 -17.27 -0.71
C ARG A 61 1.07 -17.57 -0.57
N PHE A 62 0.26 -16.71 -1.17
CA PHE A 62 -1.19 -16.98 -1.31
C PHE A 62 -1.46 -18.16 -2.27
N ASN A 63 -2.54 -18.90 -2.00
CA ASN A 63 -2.96 -20.04 -2.80
C ASN A 63 -3.90 -19.64 -3.95
N ASN A 64 -4.54 -18.49 -3.86
CA ASN A 64 -5.40 -17.92 -4.88
C ASN A 64 -4.85 -16.57 -5.37
N GLN A 65 -5.24 -16.20 -6.58
CA GLN A 65 -4.83 -14.94 -7.20
C GLN A 65 -5.33 -13.74 -6.40
N ASP A 66 -4.61 -12.63 -6.50
CA ASP A 66 -5.03 -11.38 -5.90
C ASP A 66 -6.33 -10.88 -6.57
N PRO A 67 -7.42 -10.67 -5.81
CA PRO A 67 -8.66 -10.14 -6.36
C PRO A 67 -8.53 -8.76 -6.99
N ILE A 68 -7.53 -7.98 -6.57
CA ILE A 68 -7.24 -6.66 -7.16
C ILE A 68 -6.23 -6.72 -8.32
N GLY A 69 -5.81 -7.91 -8.71
CA GLY A 69 -4.95 -8.14 -9.86
C GLY A 69 -3.58 -7.46 -9.73
N LEU A 70 -3.10 -6.86 -10.83
CA LEU A 70 -1.80 -6.19 -10.90
C LEU A 70 -1.66 -4.97 -9.96
N VAL A 71 -2.76 -4.45 -9.42
CA VAL A 71 -2.73 -3.36 -8.43
C VAL A 71 -2.04 -3.80 -7.14
N GLY A 72 -2.19 -5.07 -6.75
CA GLY A 72 -1.49 -5.68 -5.62
C GLY A 72 -0.02 -6.01 -5.89
N GLY A 73 0.45 -5.89 -7.14
CA GLY A 73 1.80 -6.19 -7.60
C GLY A 73 1.83 -7.15 -8.80
N GLU A 74 2.99 -7.32 -9.41
CA GLU A 74 3.17 -8.19 -10.61
C GLU A 74 2.97 -9.69 -10.30
N ASN A 75 3.20 -10.08 -9.06
CA ASN A 75 3.01 -11.47 -8.63
C ASN A 75 1.69 -11.60 -7.86
N PHE A 76 0.66 -12.10 -8.53
CA PHE A 76 -0.69 -12.29 -7.99
C PHE A 76 -0.77 -13.18 -6.74
N TYR A 77 0.27 -13.95 -6.45
CA TYR A 77 0.33 -14.87 -5.33
C TYR A 77 1.28 -14.41 -4.22
N ALA A 78 1.97 -13.27 -4.41
CA ALA A 78 2.91 -12.77 -3.41
C ALA A 78 2.17 -12.36 -2.13
N PHE A 79 2.71 -12.79 -0.97
CA PHE A 79 2.29 -12.31 0.34
C PHE A 79 3.08 -11.05 0.70
N ALA A 80 4.39 -11.17 0.79
CA ALA A 80 5.27 -10.09 1.20
C ALA A 80 6.72 -10.40 0.80
N PRO A 81 7.60 -9.40 0.66
CA PRO A 81 9.03 -9.63 0.49
C PRO A 81 9.69 -10.29 1.71
N ASN A 82 9.15 -10.04 2.90
CA ASN A 82 9.63 -10.59 4.18
C ASN A 82 8.46 -10.63 5.17
N ALA A 83 8.08 -11.83 5.60
CA ALA A 83 6.96 -12.04 6.52
C ALA A 83 7.23 -11.60 7.98
N GLN A 84 8.46 -11.26 8.33
CA GLN A 84 8.81 -10.81 9.68
C GLN A 84 8.54 -9.32 9.90
N VAL A 85 8.61 -8.52 8.83
CA VAL A 85 8.47 -7.05 8.89
C VAL A 85 7.33 -6.50 8.02
N TRP A 86 6.73 -7.35 7.19
CA TRP A 86 5.62 -6.97 6.32
C TRP A 86 4.33 -7.63 6.78
N VAL A 87 3.24 -6.86 6.75
CA VAL A 87 1.89 -7.32 7.09
C VAL A 87 0.98 -7.04 5.90
N ASP A 88 0.14 -8.01 5.56
CA ASP A 88 -0.98 -7.81 4.63
C ASP A 88 -2.29 -8.14 5.37
N PRO A 89 -2.91 -7.17 6.06
CA PRO A 89 -4.03 -7.44 6.96
C PRO A 89 -5.28 -7.98 6.27
N LEU A 90 -5.47 -7.64 4.99
CA LEU A 90 -6.65 -8.04 4.21
C LEU A 90 -6.34 -9.13 3.17
N GLY A 91 -5.08 -9.47 2.98
CA GLY A 91 -4.69 -10.34 1.88
C GLY A 91 -4.84 -9.66 0.51
N LEU A 92 -4.69 -8.33 0.41
CA LEU A 92 -4.89 -7.56 -0.81
C LEU A 92 -3.73 -6.63 -1.14
N ASN A 93 -2.91 -6.22 -0.16
CA ASN A 93 -1.90 -5.19 -0.33
C ASN A 93 -0.63 -5.47 0.47
N LYS A 94 0.48 -4.98 -0.07
CA LYS A 94 1.70 -4.80 0.71
C LYS A 94 1.42 -3.81 1.86
N CYS A 95 1.81 -4.13 3.08
CA CYS A 95 1.74 -3.18 4.17
C CYS A 95 2.68 -2.01 3.92
N CYS A 96 2.15 -0.80 4.00
CA CYS A 96 2.90 0.43 3.79
C CYS A 96 3.72 0.88 5.00
N GLU A 97 3.78 0.09 6.06
CA GLU A 97 4.39 0.51 7.32
C GLU A 97 5.87 0.89 7.18
N ASN A 98 6.59 0.17 6.31
CA ASN A 98 7.99 0.43 6.00
C ASN A 98 8.22 1.09 4.63
N SER A 99 7.17 1.55 3.96
CA SER A 99 7.30 2.24 2.68
C SER A 99 8.02 3.58 2.85
N LYS A 100 9.00 3.80 1.99
CA LYS A 100 9.72 5.09 1.93
C LYS A 100 8.87 6.23 1.36
N VAL A 101 7.69 5.93 0.82
CA VAL A 101 6.77 6.93 0.26
C VAL A 101 5.43 6.99 1.00
N LYS A 102 5.32 6.33 2.16
CA LYS A 102 4.15 6.45 3.04
C LYS A 102 3.99 7.88 3.52
N THR A 103 2.74 8.36 3.55
CA THR A 103 2.36 9.66 4.12
C THR A 103 1.51 9.49 5.37
N GLU A 104 1.42 10.55 6.17
CA GLU A 104 0.42 10.66 7.20
C GLU A 104 -0.99 10.78 6.57
N PRO A 105 -2.05 10.37 7.27
CA PRO A 105 -3.41 10.51 6.76
C PRO A 105 -3.73 11.95 6.36
N ASN A 106 -4.43 12.13 5.23
CA ASN A 106 -4.87 13.42 4.68
C ASN A 106 -3.73 14.35 4.19
N THR A 107 -2.50 13.84 4.01
CA THR A 107 -1.36 14.67 3.62
C THR A 107 -0.82 14.37 2.22
N ALA A 108 -1.34 13.36 1.52
CA ALA A 108 -0.87 12.98 0.20
C ALA A 108 -1.43 13.90 -0.89
N PHE A 109 -0.51 14.49 -1.67
CA PHE A 109 -0.84 15.33 -2.82
C PHE A 109 -0.30 14.72 -4.11
N PHE A 110 -1.17 14.67 -5.11
CA PHE A 110 -0.88 14.20 -6.46
C PHE A 110 -0.97 15.35 -7.45
N TRP A 111 -0.40 15.18 -8.62
CA TRP A 111 -0.49 16.20 -9.66
C TRP A 111 -0.56 15.60 -11.06
N LEU A 112 -1.20 16.32 -11.96
CA LEU A 112 -1.32 15.94 -13.36
C LEU A 112 -1.41 17.19 -14.25
N GLY A 113 -0.70 17.13 -15.39
CA GLY A 113 -0.78 18.14 -16.43
C GLY A 113 -0.04 19.44 -16.11
N ARG A 114 -0.21 20.39 -17.02
CA ARG A 114 0.37 21.74 -16.92
C ARG A 114 -0.76 22.77 -16.84
N THR A 115 -0.44 23.92 -16.30
CA THR A 115 -1.34 25.07 -16.25
C THR A 115 -0.54 26.31 -16.66
N ASP A 116 -0.93 26.95 -17.75
CA ASP A 116 -0.27 28.14 -18.31
C ASP A 116 1.24 27.92 -18.55
N GLY A 117 1.61 26.73 -19.05
CA GLY A 117 3.00 26.36 -19.32
C GLY A 117 3.82 25.96 -18.07
N ILE A 118 3.28 26.14 -16.86
CA ILE A 118 3.93 25.74 -15.61
C ILE A 118 3.61 24.27 -15.34
N GLY A 119 4.61 23.47 -15.02
CA GLY A 119 4.45 22.05 -14.65
C GLY A 119 3.66 21.89 -13.37
N GLY A 120 2.71 20.94 -13.38
CA GLY A 120 1.82 20.67 -12.23
C GLY A 120 2.57 20.31 -10.95
N GLN A 121 3.75 19.73 -11.07
CA GLN A 121 4.62 19.36 -9.94
C GLN A 121 4.89 20.53 -8.98
N HIS A 122 5.31 21.69 -9.51
CA HIS A 122 5.64 22.86 -8.69
C HIS A 122 4.41 23.46 -8.02
N ILE A 123 3.32 23.57 -8.80
CA ILE A 123 2.03 24.08 -8.26
C ILE A 123 1.50 23.17 -7.15
N ALA A 124 1.57 21.86 -7.36
CA ALA A 124 1.12 20.89 -6.36
C ALA A 124 1.99 20.92 -5.11
N ALA A 125 3.32 21.06 -5.25
CA ALA A 125 4.23 21.19 -4.13
C ALA A 125 3.94 22.43 -3.28
N ASP A 126 3.64 23.58 -3.90
CA ASP A 126 3.28 24.81 -3.17
C ASP A 126 1.94 24.68 -2.46
N ILE A 127 0.94 24.07 -3.12
CA ILE A 127 -0.36 23.80 -2.50
C ILE A 127 -0.20 22.82 -1.33
N ALA A 128 0.57 21.74 -1.53
CA ALA A 128 0.84 20.75 -0.49
C ALA A 128 1.49 21.39 0.73
N LYS A 129 2.56 22.15 0.55
CA LYS A 129 3.25 22.86 1.65
C LYS A 129 2.30 23.78 2.43
N SER A 130 1.46 24.52 1.71
CA SER A 130 0.49 25.45 2.35
C SER A 130 -0.60 24.72 3.16
N ASN A 131 -0.84 23.45 2.87
CA ASN A 131 -1.84 22.61 3.53
C ASN A 131 -1.23 21.54 4.46
N GLY A 132 0.06 21.63 4.76
CA GLY A 132 0.74 20.66 5.63
C GLY A 132 0.88 19.27 5.01
N GLY A 133 0.82 19.19 3.68
CA GLY A 133 0.92 17.95 2.92
C GLY A 133 2.24 17.81 2.16
N THR A 134 2.34 16.74 1.37
CA THR A 134 3.54 16.40 0.60
C THR A 134 3.18 15.79 -0.74
N THR A 135 4.05 15.95 -1.74
CA THR A 135 4.01 15.21 -3.00
C THR A 135 5.03 14.08 -3.00
N LEU A 136 4.93 13.19 -3.97
CA LEU A 136 5.91 12.09 -4.13
C LEU A 136 7.33 12.64 -4.29
N GLU A 137 7.52 13.66 -5.11
CA GLU A 137 8.83 14.26 -5.37
C GLU A 137 9.42 14.91 -4.11
N MET A 138 8.61 15.56 -3.30
CA MET A 138 9.04 16.10 -2.01
C MET A 138 9.51 14.98 -1.06
N LEU A 139 8.84 13.82 -1.06
CA LEU A 139 9.28 12.65 -0.27
C LEU A 139 10.57 12.05 -0.82
N ILE A 140 10.70 11.93 -2.13
CA ILE A 140 11.92 11.44 -2.79
C ILE A 140 13.10 12.28 -2.36
N GLU A 141 12.98 13.60 -2.40
CA GLU A 141 14.02 14.54 -1.98
C GLU A 141 14.33 14.44 -0.49
N ALA A 142 13.30 14.56 0.36
CA ALA A 142 13.43 14.57 1.82
C ALA A 142 14.01 13.25 2.36
N ARG A 143 13.64 12.12 1.78
CA ARG A 143 14.08 10.77 2.21
C ARG A 143 15.27 10.24 1.42
N LYS A 144 15.83 11.05 0.51
CA LYS A 144 16.98 10.72 -0.36
C LYS A 144 16.78 9.41 -1.12
N ILE A 145 15.59 9.23 -1.69
CA ILE A 145 15.26 8.04 -2.49
C ILE A 145 15.95 8.21 -3.85
N ILE A 146 16.74 7.21 -4.25
CA ILE A 146 17.45 7.24 -5.53
C ILE A 146 16.48 6.86 -6.64
N MET A 147 16.19 7.79 -7.54
CA MET A 147 15.34 7.58 -8.71
C MET A 147 16.10 7.91 -10.00
N PRO A 148 15.84 7.18 -11.09
CA PRO A 148 16.36 7.57 -12.40
C PRO A 148 15.75 8.91 -12.84
N THR A 149 16.49 9.69 -13.61
CA THR A 149 15.92 10.86 -14.29
C THR A 149 14.76 10.40 -15.18
N TRP A 150 13.64 11.12 -15.14
CA TRP A 150 12.51 10.81 -16.00
C TRP A 150 12.92 10.91 -17.48
N ASP A 151 12.73 9.82 -18.21
CA ASP A 151 12.96 9.76 -19.66
C ASP A 151 11.83 8.96 -20.31
N GLN A 152 11.02 9.66 -21.11
CA GLN A 152 9.87 9.07 -21.81
C GLN A 152 10.26 8.02 -22.87
N ASN A 153 11.52 7.98 -23.28
CA ASN A 153 12.03 7.01 -24.25
C ASN A 153 12.74 5.82 -23.60
N ASN A 154 12.86 5.84 -22.28
CA ASN A 154 13.51 4.77 -21.52
C ASN A 154 12.50 3.99 -20.70
N GLN A 155 12.20 2.77 -21.12
CA GLN A 155 11.21 1.91 -20.48
C GLN A 155 11.54 1.60 -19.01
N ALA A 156 12.80 1.50 -18.65
CA ALA A 156 13.21 1.26 -17.27
C ALA A 156 12.96 2.50 -16.39
N SER A 157 13.18 3.70 -16.93
CA SER A 157 12.83 4.95 -16.24
C SER A 157 11.32 5.06 -16.03
N ILE A 158 10.53 4.83 -17.08
CA ILE A 158 9.06 4.86 -17.00
C ILE A 158 8.59 3.91 -15.91
N LYS A 159 9.03 2.64 -15.97
CA LYS A 159 8.64 1.62 -15.00
C LYS A 159 8.99 2.01 -13.56
N ALA A 160 10.19 2.52 -13.31
CA ALA A 160 10.60 2.94 -11.97
C ALA A 160 9.70 4.04 -11.39
N TRP A 161 9.30 5.01 -12.22
CA TRP A 161 8.38 6.08 -11.80
C TRP A 161 6.95 5.58 -11.63
N GLU A 162 6.47 4.67 -12.48
CA GLU A 162 5.17 4.01 -12.32
C GLU A 162 5.10 3.20 -11.02
N ASP A 163 6.14 2.44 -10.71
CA ASP A 163 6.18 1.58 -9.53
C ASP A 163 6.15 2.41 -8.23
N ILE A 164 6.98 3.46 -8.13
CA ILE A 164 7.01 4.32 -6.93
C ILE A 164 5.74 5.18 -6.80
N SER A 165 5.15 5.64 -7.90
CA SER A 165 3.88 6.37 -7.91
C SER A 165 2.73 5.46 -7.45
N SER A 166 2.70 4.22 -7.92
CA SER A 166 1.73 3.22 -7.49
C SER A 166 1.87 2.90 -5.99
N GLU A 167 3.11 2.78 -5.50
CA GLU A 167 3.38 2.57 -4.07
C GLU A 167 2.92 3.78 -3.24
N TYR A 168 3.20 5.00 -3.67
CA TYR A 168 2.77 6.23 -3.03
C TYR A 168 1.24 6.31 -2.92
N ALA A 169 0.53 6.03 -4.01
CA ALA A 169 -0.94 6.02 -4.04
C ALA A 169 -1.53 4.92 -3.15
N THR A 170 -0.95 3.72 -3.18
CA THR A 170 -1.38 2.59 -2.34
C THR A 170 -1.20 2.89 -0.86
N CYS A 171 -0.14 3.64 -0.50
CA CYS A 171 0.21 3.95 0.89
C CYS A 171 -0.40 5.25 1.41
N ALA A 172 -1.16 5.96 0.59
CA ALA A 172 -1.93 7.12 1.03
C ALA A 172 -3.17 6.69 1.82
N SER A 173 -3.64 7.55 2.73
CA SER A 173 -4.83 7.28 3.54
C SER A 173 -5.62 8.56 3.87
N GLY A 174 -6.92 8.39 4.11
CA GLY A 174 -7.83 9.50 4.37
C GLY A 174 -8.10 10.32 3.10
N THR A 175 -8.13 11.64 3.22
CA THR A 175 -8.33 12.53 2.08
C THR A 175 -7.03 12.73 1.32
N VAL A 176 -7.02 12.40 0.04
CA VAL A 176 -5.92 12.70 -0.89
C VAL A 176 -6.33 13.84 -1.81
N THR A 177 -5.40 14.70 -2.12
CA THR A 177 -5.64 15.88 -2.95
C THR A 177 -4.87 15.77 -4.26
N SER A 178 -5.56 15.94 -5.38
CA SER A 178 -4.97 15.89 -6.71
C SER A 178 -5.08 17.24 -7.40
N VAL A 179 -3.96 17.84 -7.72
CA VAL A 179 -3.88 19.12 -8.44
C VAL A 179 -3.85 18.81 -9.95
N ILE A 180 -4.96 19.06 -10.63
CA ILE A 180 -5.13 18.70 -12.04
C ILE A 180 -5.14 19.95 -12.92
N GLY A 181 -4.09 20.07 -13.75
CA GLY A 181 -3.97 21.13 -14.74
C GLY A 181 -4.85 20.90 -15.97
N LYS A 182 -4.85 21.87 -16.89
CA LYS A 182 -5.67 21.81 -18.11
C LYS A 182 -5.06 20.99 -19.24
N ASP A 183 -3.71 21.01 -19.33
CA ASP A 183 -2.98 20.33 -20.41
C ASP A 183 -2.63 18.93 -19.95
N LEU A 184 -3.51 17.97 -20.25
CA LEU A 184 -3.34 16.57 -19.86
C LEU A 184 -2.65 15.78 -20.97
N ARG A 185 -1.70 14.94 -20.59
CA ARG A 185 -1.07 13.98 -21.51
C ARG A 185 -1.84 12.66 -21.44
N PRO A 186 -2.31 12.11 -22.57
CA PRO A 186 -2.91 10.78 -22.60
C PRO A 186 -1.95 9.71 -22.06
N GLY A 187 -2.47 8.71 -21.35
CA GLY A 187 -1.66 7.60 -20.83
C GLY A 187 -0.71 7.99 -19.70
N ASN A 188 -1.05 9.02 -18.95
CA ASN A 188 -0.24 9.50 -17.82
C ASN A 188 -0.30 8.54 -16.62
N ILE A 189 0.66 8.69 -15.70
CA ILE A 189 0.80 7.83 -14.51
C ILE A 189 -0.42 7.95 -13.59
N TRP A 190 -1.00 9.15 -13.46
CA TRP A 190 -2.19 9.34 -12.63
C TRP A 190 -3.36 8.46 -13.08
N GLU A 191 -3.71 8.48 -14.36
CA GLU A 191 -4.84 7.69 -14.88
C GLU A 191 -4.55 6.20 -14.87
N ASN A 192 -3.33 5.81 -15.18
CA ASN A 192 -2.97 4.41 -15.37
C ASN A 192 -2.54 3.69 -14.09
N ARG A 193 -2.03 4.41 -13.08
CA ARG A 193 -1.45 3.81 -11.86
C ARG A 193 -2.03 4.38 -10.58
N GLU A 194 -1.97 5.70 -10.41
CA GLU A 194 -2.30 6.33 -9.11
C GLU A 194 -3.80 6.29 -8.83
N LEU A 195 -4.63 6.76 -9.74
CA LEU A 195 -6.09 6.81 -9.56
C LEU A 195 -6.72 5.42 -9.34
N PRO A 196 -6.35 4.36 -10.11
CA PRO A 196 -6.83 3.01 -9.83
C PRO A 196 -6.39 2.50 -8.44
N ALA A 197 -5.13 2.74 -8.04
CA ALA A 197 -4.63 2.35 -6.73
C ALA A 197 -5.40 3.04 -5.59
N LEU A 198 -5.65 4.35 -5.71
CA LEU A 198 -6.44 5.12 -4.76
C LEU A 198 -7.90 4.62 -4.68
N LYS A 199 -8.55 4.37 -5.82
CA LYS A 199 -9.94 3.86 -5.85
C LYS A 199 -10.11 2.48 -5.22
N ASN A 200 -9.06 1.69 -5.16
CA ASN A 200 -9.09 0.38 -4.50
C ASN A 200 -8.89 0.47 -2.98
N ASN A 201 -8.49 1.62 -2.45
CA ASN A 201 -8.37 1.83 -1.02
C ASN A 201 -9.75 2.15 -0.40
N PRO A 202 -10.29 1.32 0.53
CA PRO A 202 -11.63 1.51 1.08
C PRO A 202 -11.78 2.76 1.97
N ASN A 203 -10.67 3.32 2.43
CA ASN A 203 -10.64 4.44 3.37
C ASN A 203 -10.10 5.72 2.73
N ILE A 204 -10.37 5.94 1.45
CA ILE A 204 -9.85 7.09 0.70
C ILE A 204 -10.99 8.03 0.27
N ILE A 205 -10.71 9.32 0.35
CA ILE A 205 -11.51 10.38 -0.28
C ILE A 205 -10.61 11.09 -1.28
N ILE A 206 -11.00 11.15 -2.55
CA ILE A 206 -10.22 11.83 -3.58
C ILE A 206 -10.82 13.19 -3.88
N VAL A 207 -10.03 14.23 -3.65
CA VAL A 207 -10.37 15.62 -3.93
C VAL A 207 -9.51 16.13 -5.08
N ILE A 208 -10.13 16.75 -6.07
CA ILE A 208 -9.41 17.48 -7.13
C ILE A 208 -9.42 18.96 -6.80
N ILE A 209 -8.28 19.60 -6.98
CA ILE A 209 -8.13 21.06 -6.91
C ILE A 209 -7.75 21.60 -8.28
N ASP A 210 -8.52 22.58 -8.76
CA ASP A 210 -8.14 23.39 -9.93
C ASP A 210 -6.98 24.34 -9.50
N PRO A 211 -5.83 24.28 -10.18
CA PRO A 211 -4.65 25.04 -9.77
C PRO A 211 -4.81 26.56 -9.90
N LYS A 212 -5.75 27.08 -10.69
CA LYS A 212 -6.03 28.51 -10.88
C LYS A 212 -7.08 29.03 -9.91
N THR A 213 -8.23 28.39 -9.90
CA THR A 213 -9.37 28.87 -9.10
C THR A 213 -9.29 28.45 -7.64
N LYS A 214 -8.44 27.45 -7.34
CA LYS A 214 -8.32 26.78 -6.03
C LYS A 214 -9.64 26.14 -5.56
N ILE A 215 -10.60 25.99 -6.45
CA ILE A 215 -11.86 25.28 -6.16
C ILE A 215 -11.55 23.80 -6.05
N SER A 216 -12.02 23.19 -4.97
CA SER A 216 -11.90 21.76 -4.72
C SER A 216 -13.20 21.03 -4.98
N THR A 217 -13.11 19.82 -5.54
CA THR A 217 -14.26 18.96 -5.82
C THR A 217 -13.94 17.52 -5.40
N VAL A 218 -14.84 16.90 -4.65
CA VAL A 218 -14.74 15.47 -4.32
C VAL A 218 -15.15 14.66 -5.55
N ILE A 219 -14.28 13.79 -6.03
CA ILE A 219 -14.54 12.93 -7.19
C ILE A 219 -14.73 11.47 -6.83
N PHE A 220 -14.32 11.08 -5.62
CA PHE A 220 -14.47 9.72 -5.14
C PHE A 220 -14.52 9.70 -3.61
N GLN A 221 -15.48 8.95 -3.09
CA GLN A 221 -15.63 8.63 -1.67
C GLN A 221 -16.35 7.29 -1.58
N ARG A 222 -15.85 6.38 -0.77
CA ARG A 222 -16.50 5.12 -0.40
C ARG A 222 -17.12 5.18 0.96
#